data_749a79d5b4257a1f22fba18cf6e8bc6c
#
_entry.id   749a79d5b4257a1f22fba18cf6e8bc6c
#
_cell.length_a   1.000
_cell.length_b   1.000
_cell.length_c   1.000
_cell.angle_alpha   90.00
_cell.angle_beta   90.00
_cell.angle_gamma   90.00
#
_symmetry.space_group_name_H-M   'P 1'
#
loop_
_entity.id
_entity.type
_entity.pdbx_description
1 polymer ?
#
loop_
_entity_poly.entity_id
_entity_poly.type
_entity_poly.pdbx_seq_one_letter_code
_entity_poly.pdbx_strand_id
1 'polypeptide(L)'
;VEEKRVNSDIDIPYLNWRRPDVMADYNDIHLVFELQLSTTFVSVVVQRDIFYRLNDYFIIWVFNFDDNEKYVDLANLMCKDIYYANKRNVFIFDKDAQQESEERGELVLKCNWLDIDNTWHYSSTKGNGDGVLITLDQLKLDKETCKPYFFDAETPYYEIHPSVKERI
;
A
#
# COMPACT_ATOMS: atom_id res chain seq x y z
N VAL A 1 -5.41 3.26 -27.81
CA VAL A 1 -4.85 2.76 -26.55
C VAL A 1 -5.83 1.72 -26.06
N GLU A 2 -5.44 0.44 -26.09
CA GLU A 2 -6.26 -0.62 -25.50
C GLU A 2 -6.36 -0.37 -24.01
N GLU A 3 -7.60 -0.33 -23.51
CA GLU A 3 -7.83 -0.24 -22.07
C GLU A 3 -7.33 -1.53 -21.42
N LYS A 4 -6.28 -1.44 -20.63
CA LYS A 4 -5.77 -2.60 -19.90
C LYS A 4 -6.77 -2.99 -18.83
N ARG A 5 -7.27 -4.24 -18.94
CA ARG A 5 -8.21 -4.83 -18.00
C ARG A 5 -7.61 -6.10 -17.44
N VAL A 6 -7.87 -6.35 -16.18
CA VAL A 6 -7.70 -7.67 -15.59
C VAL A 6 -9.03 -8.39 -15.70
N ASN A 7 -9.07 -9.48 -16.48
CA ASN A 7 -10.23 -10.34 -16.57
C ASN A 7 -10.08 -11.48 -15.57
N SER A 8 -11.17 -11.85 -14.90
CA SER A 8 -11.17 -13.01 -14.01
C SER A 8 -11.53 -14.27 -14.79
N ASP A 9 -10.69 -15.29 -14.70
CA ASP A 9 -10.98 -16.63 -15.17
C ASP A 9 -11.80 -17.44 -14.14
N ILE A 10 -11.99 -16.87 -12.95
CA ILE A 10 -12.78 -17.45 -11.87
C ILE A 10 -14.18 -16.86 -11.92
N ASP A 11 -15.19 -17.69 -11.80
CA ASP A 11 -16.59 -17.25 -11.71
C ASP A 11 -16.84 -16.62 -10.34
N ILE A 12 -16.60 -15.31 -10.28
CA ILE A 12 -16.88 -14.49 -9.09
C ILE A 12 -18.13 -13.68 -9.40
N PRO A 13 -19.25 -13.87 -8.68
CA PRO A 13 -20.45 -13.10 -8.90
C PRO A 13 -20.17 -11.59 -8.91
N TYR A 14 -20.55 -10.91 -10.00
CA TYR A 14 -20.39 -9.45 -10.20
C TYR A 14 -18.94 -8.93 -10.31
N LEU A 15 -17.92 -9.80 -10.43
CA LEU A 15 -16.51 -9.43 -10.43
C LEU A 15 -15.75 -10.01 -11.64
N ASN A 16 -16.30 -9.87 -12.83
CA ASN A 16 -15.73 -10.50 -14.04
C ASN A 16 -14.47 -9.81 -14.55
N TRP A 17 -14.31 -8.53 -14.24
CA TRP A 17 -13.15 -7.76 -14.64
C TRP A 17 -12.97 -6.50 -13.78
N ARG A 18 -11.74 -5.99 -13.74
CA ARG A 18 -11.40 -4.70 -13.15
C ARG A 18 -10.39 -3.99 -14.04
N ARG A 19 -10.43 -2.66 -13.99
CA ARG A 19 -9.42 -1.82 -14.61
C ARG A 19 -8.66 -1.12 -13.48
N PRO A 20 -7.37 -1.49 -13.26
CA PRO A 20 -6.51 -0.75 -12.36
C PRO A 20 -6.13 0.61 -12.94
N ASP A 21 -5.76 1.56 -12.10
CA ASP A 21 -5.23 2.84 -12.55
C ASP A 21 -3.89 2.64 -13.28
N VAL A 22 -3.02 1.81 -12.72
CA VAL A 22 -1.77 1.40 -13.37
C VAL A 22 -1.58 -0.11 -13.22
N MET A 23 -1.06 -0.75 -14.27
CA MET A 23 -0.70 -2.16 -14.27
C MET A 23 0.73 -2.32 -14.79
N ALA A 24 1.51 -3.14 -14.11
CA ALA A 24 2.89 -3.42 -14.47
C ALA A 24 3.24 -4.89 -14.20
N ASP A 25 4.13 -5.44 -15.02
CA ASP A 25 4.79 -6.70 -14.75
C ASP A 25 6.18 -6.41 -14.19
N TYR A 26 6.52 -7.00 -13.06
CA TYR A 26 7.76 -6.77 -12.36
C TYR A 26 8.27 -8.07 -11.73
N ASN A 27 9.46 -8.52 -12.16
CA ASN A 27 10.09 -9.75 -11.63
C ASN A 27 9.13 -10.97 -11.56
N ASP A 28 8.46 -11.25 -12.69
CA ASP A 28 7.51 -12.35 -12.84
C ASP A 28 6.25 -12.26 -11.95
N ILE A 29 5.97 -11.08 -11.40
CA ILE A 29 4.72 -10.80 -10.70
C ILE A 29 3.91 -9.73 -11.43
N HIS A 30 2.60 -9.83 -11.30
CA HIS A 30 1.67 -8.82 -11.80
C HIS A 30 1.37 -7.82 -10.69
N LEU A 31 1.72 -6.56 -10.92
CA LEU A 31 1.44 -5.45 -10.00
C LEU A 31 0.29 -4.60 -10.52
N VAL A 32 -0.58 -4.19 -9.65
CA VAL A 32 -1.58 -3.16 -9.91
C VAL A 32 -1.47 -2.06 -8.86
N PHE A 33 -1.60 -0.82 -9.33
CA PHE A 33 -1.62 0.36 -8.48
C PHE A 33 -3.00 0.99 -8.58
N GLU A 34 -3.57 1.27 -7.44
CA GLU A 34 -4.81 2.03 -7.30
C GLU A 34 -4.47 3.38 -6.68
N LEU A 35 -4.73 4.44 -7.43
CA LEU A 35 -4.39 5.80 -7.02
C LEU A 35 -5.53 6.42 -6.22
N GLN A 36 -5.27 6.75 -4.98
CA GLN A 36 -6.27 7.36 -4.12
C GLN A 36 -6.26 8.87 -4.28
N LEU A 37 -7.14 9.35 -5.15
CA LEU A 37 -7.32 10.77 -5.48
C LEU A 37 -8.56 11.40 -4.84
N SER A 38 -9.51 10.58 -4.39
CA SER A 38 -10.78 11.03 -3.84
C SER A 38 -11.30 10.03 -2.80
N THR A 39 -12.33 10.43 -2.06
CA THR A 39 -12.96 9.53 -1.09
C THR A 39 -13.49 8.26 -1.75
N THR A 40 -13.14 7.12 -1.21
CA THR A 40 -13.67 5.82 -1.63
C THR A 40 -14.30 5.08 -0.45
N PHE A 41 -15.22 4.17 -0.72
CA PHE A 41 -15.87 3.36 0.31
C PHE A 41 -15.06 2.10 0.59
N VAL A 42 -15.04 1.65 1.85
CA VAL A 42 -14.37 0.42 2.26
C VAL A 42 -14.79 -0.80 1.44
N SER A 43 -16.05 -0.86 1.02
CA SER A 43 -16.56 -1.93 0.16
C SER A 43 -15.84 -1.99 -1.19
N VAL A 44 -15.46 -0.84 -1.74
CA VAL A 44 -14.70 -0.77 -3.00
C VAL A 44 -13.27 -1.26 -2.78
N VAL A 45 -12.63 -0.84 -1.70
CA VAL A 45 -11.27 -1.30 -1.33
C VAL A 45 -11.27 -2.82 -1.18
N VAL A 46 -12.18 -3.36 -0.39
CA VAL A 46 -12.29 -4.81 -0.13
C VAL A 46 -12.58 -5.60 -1.42
N GLN A 47 -13.50 -5.14 -2.27
CA GLN A 47 -13.83 -5.82 -3.52
C GLN A 47 -12.64 -5.83 -4.48
N ARG A 48 -11.88 -4.74 -4.59
CA ARG A 48 -10.68 -4.68 -5.41
C ARG A 48 -9.60 -5.61 -4.88
N ASP A 49 -9.35 -5.59 -3.59
CA ASP A 49 -8.39 -6.49 -2.93
C ASP A 49 -8.71 -7.96 -3.17
N ILE A 50 -9.97 -8.36 -2.98
CA ILE A 50 -10.41 -9.73 -3.23
C ILE A 50 -10.23 -10.11 -4.70
N PHE A 51 -10.66 -9.23 -5.61
CA PHE A 51 -10.58 -9.49 -7.04
C PHE A 51 -9.13 -9.70 -7.48
N TYR A 52 -8.22 -8.78 -7.14
CA TYR A 52 -6.83 -8.88 -7.56
C TYR A 52 -6.12 -10.08 -6.94
N ARG A 53 -6.34 -10.33 -5.65
CA ARG A 53 -5.79 -11.51 -4.98
C ARG A 53 -6.22 -12.82 -5.62
N LEU A 54 -7.50 -12.98 -5.97
CA LEU A 54 -8.02 -14.18 -6.60
C LEU A 54 -7.50 -14.40 -8.03
N ASN A 55 -6.97 -13.37 -8.66
CA ASN A 55 -6.37 -13.42 -9.99
C ASN A 55 -4.83 -13.32 -9.96
N ASP A 56 -4.20 -13.53 -8.81
CA ASP A 56 -2.74 -13.51 -8.61
C ASP A 56 -2.08 -12.16 -8.94
N TYR A 57 -2.80 -11.06 -8.77
CA TYR A 57 -2.26 -9.71 -8.87
C TYR A 57 -1.94 -9.15 -7.49
N PHE A 58 -0.76 -8.56 -7.35
CA PHE A 58 -0.34 -7.82 -6.17
C PHE A 58 -0.84 -6.38 -6.28
N ILE A 59 -1.62 -5.93 -5.30
CA ILE A 59 -2.21 -4.59 -5.30
C ILE A 59 -1.49 -3.67 -4.31
N ILE A 60 -1.20 -2.45 -4.76
CA ILE A 60 -0.68 -1.34 -3.96
C ILE A 60 -1.66 -0.17 -4.07
N TRP A 61 -2.16 0.29 -2.94
CA TRP A 61 -2.90 1.54 -2.86
C TRP A 61 -1.92 2.69 -2.61
N VAL A 62 -1.94 3.70 -3.47
CA VAL A 62 -1.03 4.84 -3.43
C VAL A 62 -1.80 6.12 -3.22
N PHE A 63 -1.41 6.90 -2.21
CA PHE A 63 -1.90 8.25 -2.02
C PHE A 63 -1.13 9.22 -2.91
N ASN A 64 -1.86 10.14 -3.54
CA ASN A 64 -1.27 11.30 -4.19
C ASN A 64 -1.68 12.53 -3.42
N PHE A 65 -0.73 13.18 -2.77
CA PHE A 65 -0.97 14.41 -2.03
C PHE A 65 -0.37 15.61 -2.76
N ASP A 66 -1.16 16.66 -2.85
CA ASP A 66 -0.65 17.98 -3.18
C ASP A 66 0.25 18.50 -2.05
N ASP A 67 1.10 19.48 -2.35
CA ASP A 67 2.11 20.05 -1.45
C ASP A 67 1.62 20.46 -0.05
N ASN A 68 0.31 20.64 0.10
CA ASN A 68 -0.31 21.09 1.35
C ASN A 68 -0.80 19.96 2.26
N GLU A 69 -0.92 18.75 1.74
CA GLU A 69 -1.39 17.57 2.49
C GLU A 69 -0.25 16.60 2.74
N LYS A 70 0.52 16.86 3.78
CA LYS A 70 1.69 16.03 4.16
C LYS A 70 1.34 14.79 4.98
N TYR A 71 0.07 14.53 5.27
CA TYR A 71 -0.32 13.53 6.27
C TYR A 71 -1.45 12.64 5.78
N VAL A 72 -1.30 11.34 6.04
CA VAL A 72 -2.44 10.42 6.06
C VAL A 72 -3.12 10.57 7.42
N ASP A 73 -4.34 11.06 7.43
CA ASP A 73 -5.12 11.16 8.65
C ASP A 73 -5.89 9.86 8.90
N LEU A 74 -5.43 9.06 9.87
CA LEU A 74 -6.13 7.83 10.26
C LEU A 74 -7.44 8.06 11.02
N ALA A 75 -7.76 9.30 11.40
CA ALA A 75 -9.11 9.64 11.82
C ALA A 75 -10.08 9.61 10.64
N ASN A 76 -9.59 9.81 9.42
CA ASN A 76 -10.36 9.61 8.21
C ASN A 76 -10.48 8.11 7.92
N LEU A 77 -11.71 7.61 7.85
CA LEU A 77 -11.99 6.19 7.64
C LEU A 77 -11.37 5.64 6.35
N MET A 78 -11.40 6.41 5.28
CA MET A 78 -10.79 6.01 4.01
C MET A 78 -9.28 5.80 4.12
N CYS A 79 -8.56 6.73 4.74
CA CYS A 79 -7.13 6.59 4.95
C CYS A 79 -6.81 5.37 5.81
N LYS A 80 -7.63 5.13 6.82
CA LYS A 80 -7.53 3.97 7.69
C LYS A 80 -7.76 2.66 6.93
N ASP A 81 -8.79 2.60 6.08
CA ASP A 81 -9.09 1.40 5.31
C ASP A 81 -7.93 1.05 4.35
N ILE A 82 -7.37 2.04 3.67
CA ILE A 82 -6.22 1.85 2.77
C ILE A 82 -4.95 1.48 3.55
N TYR A 83 -4.72 2.09 4.70
CA TYR A 83 -3.61 1.75 5.58
C TYR A 83 -3.62 0.26 5.93
N TYR A 84 -4.78 -0.28 6.32
CA TYR A 84 -4.91 -1.71 6.60
C TYR A 84 -4.84 -2.56 5.34
N ALA A 85 -5.39 -2.10 4.21
CA ALA A 85 -5.29 -2.79 2.94
C ALA A 85 -3.84 -2.95 2.45
N ASN A 86 -2.95 -2.02 2.80
CA ASN A 86 -1.52 -2.06 2.51
C ASN A 86 -0.67 -2.68 3.64
N LYS A 87 -1.21 -3.58 4.45
CA LYS A 87 -0.49 -4.19 5.59
C LYS A 87 0.14 -3.15 6.53
N ARG A 88 -0.62 -2.10 6.83
CA ARG A 88 -0.20 -0.95 7.66
C ARG A 88 0.99 -0.16 7.11
N ASN A 89 1.22 -0.24 5.81
CA ASN A 89 2.11 0.66 5.11
C ASN A 89 1.30 1.77 4.43
N VAL A 90 1.87 2.95 4.33
CA VAL A 90 1.31 4.09 3.61
C VAL A 90 2.25 4.41 2.46
N PHE A 91 1.79 4.16 1.25
CA PHE A 91 2.54 4.49 0.05
C PHE A 91 2.03 5.82 -0.51
N ILE A 92 2.96 6.73 -0.78
CA ILE A 92 2.67 8.08 -1.25
C ILE A 92 3.50 8.35 -2.50
N PHE A 93 2.86 8.95 -3.49
CA PHE A 93 3.53 9.52 -4.64
C PHE A 93 3.33 11.03 -4.62
N ASP A 94 4.31 11.74 -4.06
CA ASP A 94 4.37 13.19 -3.95
C ASP A 94 5.47 13.76 -4.86
N LYS A 95 5.73 15.04 -4.77
CA LYS A 95 6.75 15.71 -5.58
C LYS A 95 8.15 15.16 -5.34
N ASP A 96 8.49 14.83 -4.10
CA ASP A 96 9.81 14.26 -3.78
C ASP A 96 9.96 12.89 -4.44
N ALA A 97 8.94 12.04 -4.34
CA ALA A 97 8.92 10.72 -4.97
C ALA A 97 8.94 10.84 -6.50
N GLN A 98 8.23 11.83 -7.07
CA GLN A 98 8.26 12.10 -8.49
C GLN A 98 9.65 12.52 -8.96
N GLN A 99 10.25 13.51 -8.31
CA GLN A 99 11.60 13.99 -8.66
C GLN A 99 12.63 12.87 -8.59
N GLU A 100 12.62 12.10 -7.52
CA GLU A 100 13.54 10.98 -7.35
C GLU A 100 13.31 9.88 -8.40
N SER A 101 12.04 9.63 -8.79
CA SER A 101 11.72 8.69 -9.88
C SER A 101 12.29 9.16 -11.23
N GLU A 102 12.17 10.45 -11.53
CA GLU A 102 12.70 11.04 -12.76
C GLU A 102 14.25 10.99 -12.79
N GLU A 103 14.90 11.29 -11.66
CA GLU A 103 16.36 11.26 -11.54
C GLU A 103 16.94 9.85 -11.67
N ARG A 104 16.26 8.85 -11.11
CA ARG A 104 16.72 7.45 -11.16
C ARG A 104 16.27 6.71 -12.42
N GLY A 105 15.22 7.19 -13.10
CA GLY A 105 14.61 6.48 -14.21
C GLY A 105 13.85 5.22 -13.82
N GLU A 106 13.39 5.14 -12.55
CA GLU A 106 12.60 4.05 -12.01
C GLU A 106 11.54 4.58 -11.05
N LEU A 107 10.50 3.78 -10.78
CA LEU A 107 9.45 4.19 -9.84
C LEU A 107 9.97 4.22 -8.41
N VAL A 108 9.89 5.38 -7.79
CA VAL A 108 10.14 5.61 -6.37
C VAL A 108 8.83 5.99 -5.69
N LEU A 109 8.54 5.40 -4.55
CA LEU A 109 7.43 5.75 -3.68
C LEU A 109 7.97 6.22 -2.33
N LYS A 110 7.26 7.10 -1.68
CA LYS A 110 7.49 7.41 -0.28
C LYS A 110 6.68 6.41 0.56
N CYS A 111 7.32 5.75 1.52
CA CYS A 111 6.66 4.82 2.43
C CYS A 111 6.69 5.32 3.86
N ASN A 112 5.54 5.35 4.49
CA ASN A 112 5.36 5.63 5.90
C ASN A 112 4.70 4.43 6.59
N TRP A 113 4.93 4.30 7.89
CA TRP A 113 4.25 3.34 8.77
C TRP A 113 4.12 3.91 10.16
N LEU A 114 3.22 3.36 10.97
CA LEU A 114 3.15 3.69 12.39
C LEU A 114 4.16 2.85 13.16
N ASP A 115 4.94 3.54 14.00
CA ASP A 115 5.76 2.86 14.98
C ASP A 115 4.85 2.33 16.11
N ILE A 116 5.02 1.06 16.45
CA ILE A 116 4.16 0.36 17.44
C ILE A 116 4.28 0.99 18.83
N ASP A 117 5.40 1.65 19.14
CA ASP A 117 5.64 2.32 20.42
C ASP A 117 4.94 3.68 20.58
N ASN A 118 4.42 4.24 19.49
CA ASN A 118 3.62 5.46 19.55
C ASN A 118 2.16 5.11 19.73
N THR A 119 1.76 4.99 20.99
CA THR A 119 0.39 4.98 21.44
C THR A 119 -0.54 5.74 20.50
N TRP A 120 -1.53 5.02 20.00
CA TRP A 120 -2.67 5.43 19.22
C TRP A 120 -3.11 6.89 19.44
N HIS A 121 -2.46 7.84 18.82
CA HIS A 121 -3.01 9.16 18.63
C HIS A 121 -3.70 9.15 17.27
N TYR A 122 -5.01 9.08 17.30
CA TYR A 122 -5.91 9.02 16.13
C TYR A 122 -5.82 10.20 15.17
N SER A 123 -4.89 11.12 15.33
CA SER A 123 -4.92 12.40 14.63
C SER A 123 -3.94 12.57 13.48
N SER A 124 -2.84 11.84 13.43
CA SER A 124 -1.94 11.92 12.26
C SER A 124 -0.92 10.79 12.30
N THR A 125 -0.71 10.12 11.16
CA THR A 125 0.44 9.26 10.98
C THR A 125 1.67 10.12 10.78
N LYS A 126 2.28 10.54 11.85
CA LYS A 126 3.71 10.85 11.81
C LYS A 126 4.48 9.53 11.97
N GLY A 127 4.17 8.55 11.13
CA GLY A 127 5.04 7.40 11.02
C GLY A 127 6.39 7.90 10.53
N ASN A 128 7.47 7.42 11.07
CA ASN A 128 8.85 7.61 10.62
C ASN A 128 9.19 8.99 9.99
N GLY A 129 8.66 10.09 10.53
CA GLY A 129 8.90 11.43 10.02
C GLY A 129 8.31 11.67 8.63
N ASP A 130 9.15 12.15 7.70
CA ASP A 130 8.73 12.43 6.32
C ASP A 130 8.59 11.16 5.44
N GLY A 131 8.81 9.97 6.00
CA GLY A 131 8.82 8.71 5.27
C GLY A 131 10.18 8.36 4.67
N VAL A 132 10.25 7.19 4.04
CA VAL A 132 11.43 6.68 3.35
C VAL A 132 11.11 6.56 1.87
N LEU A 133 12.01 7.07 1.02
CA LEU A 133 11.93 6.85 -0.43
C LEU A 133 12.40 5.43 -0.75
N ILE A 134 11.56 4.65 -1.37
CA ILE A 134 11.78 3.26 -1.70
C ILE A 134 11.52 2.97 -3.18
N THR A 135 12.23 2.00 -3.71
CA THR A 135 12.01 1.43 -5.03
C THR A 135 11.23 0.11 -4.94
N LEU A 136 10.75 -0.42 -6.06
CA LEU A 136 9.95 -1.63 -6.07
C LEU A 136 10.73 -2.87 -5.61
N ASP A 137 12.04 -2.93 -5.86
CA ASP A 137 12.91 -4.04 -5.45
C ASP A 137 13.13 -4.12 -3.93
N GLN A 138 12.84 -3.05 -3.21
CA GLN A 138 12.89 -3.02 -1.74
C GLN A 138 11.62 -3.54 -1.08
N LEU A 139 10.56 -3.78 -1.86
CA LEU A 139 9.31 -4.33 -1.35
C LEU A 139 9.43 -5.83 -1.10
N LYS A 140 8.90 -6.27 0.02
CA LYS A 140 8.64 -7.67 0.31
C LYS A 140 7.25 -8.04 -0.21
N LEU A 141 7.06 -9.32 -0.54
CA LEU A 141 5.81 -9.81 -1.13
C LEU A 141 5.19 -10.84 -0.20
N ASP A 142 4.01 -10.53 0.30
CA ASP A 142 3.16 -11.50 0.95
C ASP A 142 2.31 -12.22 -0.12
N LYS A 143 2.70 -13.46 -0.44
CA LYS A 143 2.03 -14.24 -1.48
C LYS A 143 0.65 -14.76 -1.07
N GLU A 144 0.39 -14.88 0.21
CA GLU A 144 -0.90 -15.36 0.71
C GLU A 144 -1.99 -14.29 0.54
N THR A 145 -1.65 -13.05 0.83
CA THR A 145 -2.58 -11.93 0.71
C THR A 145 -2.43 -11.15 -0.59
N CYS A 146 -1.43 -11.47 -1.42
CA CYS A 146 -1.03 -10.70 -2.62
C CYS A 146 -0.78 -9.22 -2.31
N LYS A 147 -0.05 -8.96 -1.22
CA LYS A 147 0.27 -7.61 -0.76
C LYS A 147 1.77 -7.37 -0.75
N PRO A 148 2.24 -6.36 -1.49
CA PRO A 148 3.57 -5.81 -1.28
C PRO A 148 3.61 -4.98 0.01
N TYR A 149 4.73 -5.02 0.73
CA TYR A 149 4.96 -4.20 1.91
C TYR A 149 6.45 -3.89 2.05
N PHE A 150 6.76 -2.79 2.68
CA PHE A 150 8.13 -2.40 3.02
C PHE A 150 8.42 -2.70 4.50
N PHE A 151 7.58 -2.19 5.38
CA PHE A 151 7.68 -2.39 6.81
C PHE A 151 6.71 -3.49 7.26
N ASP A 152 7.22 -4.49 7.99
CA ASP A 152 6.39 -5.54 8.56
C ASP A 152 5.82 -5.09 9.91
N ALA A 153 4.65 -4.47 9.84
CA ALA A 153 3.93 -3.97 11.02
C ALA A 153 3.11 -5.07 11.73
N GLU A 154 3.02 -6.27 11.13
CA GLU A 154 2.23 -7.38 11.68
C GLU A 154 3.08 -8.32 12.55
N THR A 155 4.39 -8.32 12.36
CA THR A 155 5.28 -9.10 13.22
C THR A 155 5.32 -8.47 14.61
N PRO A 156 4.90 -9.20 15.65
CA PRO A 156 4.90 -8.66 17.00
C PRO A 156 6.29 -8.21 17.44
N TYR A 157 6.36 -7.06 18.11
CA TYR A 157 7.60 -6.44 18.56
C TYR A 157 8.48 -7.39 19.41
N TYR A 158 7.85 -8.26 20.22
CA TYR A 158 8.56 -9.26 21.04
C TYR A 158 9.23 -10.36 20.21
N GLU A 159 8.84 -10.57 18.95
CA GLU A 159 9.53 -11.51 18.04
C GLU A 159 10.77 -10.88 17.42
N ILE A 160 10.79 -9.55 17.29
CA ILE A 160 11.91 -8.78 16.75
C ILE A 160 12.97 -8.53 17.81
N HIS A 161 12.55 -8.36 19.07
CA HIS A 161 13.43 -8.07 20.21
C HIS A 161 13.38 -9.15 21.29
N PRO A 162 14.32 -10.13 21.24
CA PRO A 162 14.36 -11.24 22.21
C PRO A 162 14.43 -10.81 23.69
N SER A 163 14.97 -9.62 23.97
CA SER A 163 15.07 -9.07 25.34
C SER A 163 13.72 -8.74 25.98
N VAL A 164 12.63 -8.71 25.21
CA VAL A 164 11.29 -8.49 25.73
C VAL A 164 10.66 -9.79 26.25
N LYS A 165 11.08 -10.95 25.72
CA LYS A 165 10.61 -12.27 26.20
C LYS A 165 11.00 -12.56 27.66
N GLU A 166 12.04 -11.92 28.18
CA GLU A 166 12.53 -12.15 29.55
C GLU A 166 11.77 -11.33 30.62
N ARG A 167 10.79 -10.50 30.22
CA ARG A 167 10.07 -9.59 31.12
C ARG A 167 8.59 -9.94 31.32
N ILE A 168 8.13 -11.05 30.74
CA ILE A 168 6.80 -11.63 30.94
C ILE A 168 6.96 -12.93 31.75
#